data_09ad205f9a0ee61394855b2d417529b9
#
_entry.id   09ad205f9a0ee61394855b2d417529b9
#
_cell.length_a   1.000
_cell.length_b   1.000
_cell.length_c   1.000
_cell.angle_alpha   90.00
_cell.angle_beta   90.00
_cell.angle_gamma   90.00
#
_symmetry.space_group_name_H-M   'P 1'
#
loop_
_entity.id
_entity.type
_entity.pdbx_description
1 polymer ?
#
loop_
_entity_poly.entity_id
_entity_poly.type
_entity_poly.pdbx_seq_one_letter_code
_entity_poly.pdbx_strand_id
1 'polypeptide(L)'
;MAKTTFDTDSVGTRKGGQLRALADLLPYLWPAGRLDLKIRVIGAVLFILASKIAVVFVPILLGRAVDSLGALSNTSSIVVGAVGVPVGIIVMYGIARIASQALGQLRDAIFARVSQNAIRTVALRTFRHLHALSLRFHLERQTGGLSRVIERGTKAIDFILSFSLFNIVPTLLEIGLVTAILLGRYSWTIALFTFSTVAIYIAYTMTVTEWRLKYRREMNRSDNEAMTKAIDSLLNFETVKYFGNEAWEADRFNSAMRNYEEAAVKNTSSLAILNVGQAVVMGIGATGALLIAAQAVVRGSMSAGDFVAVSAFMTQLF
;
A
#
# COMPACT_ATOMS: atom_id res chain seq x y z
N MET A 1 43.92 -6.90 9.92
CA MET A 1 42.58 -6.88 10.51
C MET A 1 41.60 -6.62 9.39
N ALA A 2 40.94 -7.65 8.86
CA ALA A 2 40.00 -7.52 7.75
C ALA A 2 38.63 -7.07 8.31
N LYS A 3 38.24 -5.84 8.04
CA LYS A 3 36.87 -5.36 8.25
C LYS A 3 35.94 -6.08 7.27
N THR A 4 35.31 -7.15 7.68
CA THR A 4 34.13 -7.68 6.99
C THR A 4 32.99 -6.71 7.20
N THR A 5 32.91 -5.70 6.34
CA THR A 5 31.69 -4.89 6.18
C THR A 5 30.58 -5.83 5.75
N PHE A 6 29.58 -5.99 6.61
CA PHE A 6 28.34 -6.65 6.24
C PHE A 6 27.67 -5.79 5.19
N ASP A 7 27.70 -6.28 3.95
CA ASP A 7 26.99 -5.68 2.82
C ASP A 7 25.48 -5.84 3.06
N THR A 8 24.88 -4.82 3.66
CA THR A 8 23.42 -4.74 3.92
C THR A 8 22.61 -4.55 2.65
N ASP A 9 23.28 -4.34 1.51
CA ASP A 9 22.63 -4.12 0.21
C ASP A 9 22.21 -5.42 -0.50
N SER A 10 22.64 -6.58 -0.01
CA SER A 10 22.35 -7.86 -0.69
C SER A 10 20.97 -8.46 -0.39
N VAL A 11 20.21 -7.91 0.54
CA VAL A 11 18.89 -8.46 0.95
C VAL A 11 17.71 -7.91 0.11
N GLY A 12 17.93 -6.87 -0.70
CA GLY A 12 16.86 -6.09 -1.35
C GLY A 12 16.53 -6.39 -2.82
N THR A 13 17.29 -7.19 -3.57
CA THR A 13 17.22 -7.13 -5.04
C THR A 13 17.01 -8.44 -5.80
N ARG A 14 16.59 -9.52 -5.18
CA ARG A 14 16.08 -10.67 -5.95
C ARG A 14 14.58 -10.57 -6.11
N LYS A 15 14.09 -10.32 -7.34
CA LYS A 15 12.66 -10.28 -7.74
C LYS A 15 11.82 -11.51 -7.29
N GLY A 16 12.42 -12.55 -6.73
CA GLY A 16 11.75 -13.71 -6.12
C GLY A 16 11.78 -13.76 -4.59
N GLY A 17 12.50 -12.85 -3.92
CA GLY A 17 12.70 -12.93 -2.47
C GLY A 17 11.45 -12.63 -1.64
N GLN A 18 10.61 -11.71 -2.11
CA GLN A 18 9.38 -11.33 -1.38
C GLN A 18 8.31 -12.42 -1.45
N LEU A 19 8.13 -13.05 -2.61
CA LEU A 19 7.16 -14.16 -2.76
C LEU A 19 7.61 -15.40 -1.98
N ARG A 20 8.91 -15.70 -1.93
CA ARG A 20 9.45 -16.77 -1.08
C ARG A 20 9.25 -16.44 0.40
N ALA A 21 9.56 -15.21 0.82
CA ALA A 21 9.33 -14.80 2.21
C ALA A 21 7.86 -14.92 2.61
N LEU A 22 6.92 -14.57 1.72
CA LEU A 22 5.48 -14.81 1.94
C LEU A 22 5.15 -16.30 2.06
N ALA A 23 5.69 -17.14 1.18
CA ALA A 23 5.48 -18.59 1.24
C ALA A 23 6.03 -19.20 2.53
N ASP A 24 7.20 -18.74 2.99
CA ASP A 24 7.82 -19.18 4.25
C ASP A 24 7.05 -18.71 5.50
N LEU A 25 6.26 -17.62 5.38
CA LEU A 25 5.42 -17.11 6.45
C LEU A 25 4.01 -17.73 6.50
N LEU A 26 3.53 -18.32 5.40
CA LEU A 26 2.22 -18.99 5.32
C LEU A 26 1.99 -20.02 6.43
N PRO A 27 2.94 -20.91 6.80
CA PRO A 27 2.76 -21.87 7.90
C PRO A 27 2.50 -21.21 9.25
N TYR A 28 3.00 -19.98 9.47
CA TYR A 28 2.79 -19.24 10.72
C TYR A 28 1.40 -18.59 10.80
N LEU A 29 0.76 -18.35 9.63
CA LEU A 29 -0.63 -17.91 9.56
C LEU A 29 -1.63 -19.05 9.79
N TRP A 30 -1.21 -20.31 9.52
CA TRP A 30 -2.05 -21.49 9.67
C TRP A 30 -1.46 -22.51 10.65
N PRO A 31 -1.29 -22.14 11.93
CA PRO A 31 -0.60 -23.00 12.89
C PRO A 31 -1.42 -24.26 13.18
N ALA A 32 -0.72 -25.41 13.22
CA ALA A 32 -1.32 -26.68 13.62
C ALA A 32 -1.78 -26.59 15.08
N GLY A 33 -3.00 -27.05 15.38
CA GLY A 33 -3.54 -27.10 16.74
C GLY A 33 -4.16 -25.81 17.30
N ARG A 34 -4.17 -24.68 16.56
CA ARG A 34 -4.74 -23.42 16.99
C ARG A 34 -5.98 -23.06 16.16
N LEU A 35 -7.13 -23.63 16.51
CA LEU A 35 -8.41 -23.40 15.82
C LEU A 35 -8.85 -21.93 15.90
N ASP A 36 -8.58 -21.26 17.04
CA ASP A 36 -8.87 -19.84 17.25
C ASP A 36 -8.25 -18.94 16.19
N LEU A 37 -7.00 -19.19 15.80
CA LEU A 37 -6.30 -18.42 14.77
C LEU A 37 -6.80 -18.77 13.37
N LYS A 38 -7.09 -20.03 13.09
CA LYS A 38 -7.64 -20.46 11.79
C LYS A 38 -9.00 -19.82 11.51
N ILE A 39 -9.90 -19.80 12.50
CA ILE A 39 -11.20 -19.12 12.37
C ILE A 39 -11.02 -17.64 12.08
N ARG A 40 -10.05 -16.98 12.72
CA ARG A 40 -9.76 -15.56 12.47
C ARG A 40 -9.22 -15.31 11.05
N VAL A 41 -8.39 -16.19 10.52
CA VAL A 41 -7.89 -16.09 9.14
C VAL A 41 -9.06 -16.25 8.15
N ILE A 42 -9.90 -17.27 8.34
CA ILE A 42 -11.10 -17.46 7.50
C ILE A 42 -12.02 -16.25 7.59
N GLY A 43 -12.30 -15.77 8.81
CA GLY A 43 -13.11 -14.56 9.02
C GLY A 43 -12.54 -13.34 8.33
N ALA A 44 -11.21 -13.12 8.40
CA ALA A 44 -10.55 -12.02 7.72
C ALA A 44 -10.70 -12.12 6.19
N VAL A 45 -10.55 -13.32 5.61
CA VAL A 45 -10.77 -13.54 4.16
C VAL A 45 -12.22 -13.26 3.77
N LEU A 46 -13.20 -13.74 4.56
CA LEU A 46 -14.62 -13.46 4.33
C LEU A 46 -14.92 -11.97 4.40
N PHE A 47 -14.34 -11.25 5.36
CA PHE A 47 -14.49 -9.79 5.45
C PHE A 47 -13.84 -9.04 4.29
N ILE A 48 -12.70 -9.53 3.77
CA ILE A 48 -12.11 -8.97 2.53
C ILE A 48 -13.11 -9.10 1.38
N LEU A 49 -13.63 -10.29 1.15
CA LEU A 49 -14.58 -10.53 0.06
C LEU A 49 -15.86 -9.70 0.23
N ALA A 50 -16.45 -9.72 1.42
CA ALA A 50 -17.66 -8.95 1.70
C ALA A 50 -17.44 -7.44 1.57
N SER A 51 -16.32 -6.91 2.07
CA SER A 51 -15.94 -5.51 1.92
C SER A 51 -15.79 -5.13 0.45
N LYS A 52 -15.08 -5.95 -0.36
CA LYS A 52 -14.87 -5.66 -1.79
C LYS A 52 -16.15 -5.78 -2.62
N ILE A 53 -17.01 -6.71 -2.29
CA ILE A 53 -18.35 -6.77 -2.88
C ILE A 53 -19.12 -5.49 -2.54
N ALA A 54 -19.16 -5.08 -1.27
CA ALA A 54 -19.86 -3.87 -0.84
C ALA A 54 -19.32 -2.62 -1.54
N VAL A 55 -17.97 -2.47 -1.63
CA VAL A 55 -17.31 -1.35 -2.33
C VAL A 55 -17.76 -1.25 -3.79
N VAL A 56 -17.84 -2.38 -4.49
CA VAL A 56 -18.22 -2.42 -5.91
C VAL A 56 -19.73 -2.10 -6.12
N PHE A 57 -20.58 -2.40 -5.15
CA PHE A 57 -21.98 -2.01 -5.21
C PHE A 57 -22.22 -0.51 -5.06
N VAL A 58 -21.33 0.23 -4.42
CA VAL A 58 -21.48 1.68 -4.18
C VAL A 58 -21.64 2.48 -5.47
N PRO A 59 -20.78 2.37 -6.50
CA PRO A 59 -20.99 3.05 -7.79
C PRO A 59 -22.30 2.65 -8.49
N ILE A 60 -22.67 1.38 -8.44
CA ILE A 60 -23.88 0.86 -9.06
C ILE A 60 -25.14 1.47 -8.42
N LEU A 61 -25.16 1.53 -7.09
CA LEU A 61 -26.28 2.13 -6.35
C LEU A 61 -26.37 3.63 -6.62
N LEU A 62 -25.24 4.33 -6.72
CA LEU A 62 -25.20 5.74 -7.08
C LEU A 62 -25.79 5.98 -8.48
N GLY A 63 -25.37 5.19 -9.47
CA GLY A 63 -25.93 5.26 -10.82
C GLY A 63 -27.44 5.01 -10.85
N ARG A 64 -27.91 3.96 -10.16
CA ARG A 64 -29.35 3.68 -10.04
C ARG A 64 -30.13 4.80 -9.36
N ALA A 65 -29.56 5.46 -8.35
CA ALA A 65 -30.19 6.60 -7.71
C ALA A 65 -30.37 7.75 -8.70
N VAL A 66 -29.39 8.05 -9.52
CA VAL A 66 -29.46 9.09 -10.56
C VAL A 66 -30.54 8.75 -11.60
N ASP A 67 -30.57 7.52 -12.10
CA ASP A 67 -31.59 7.09 -13.07
C ASP A 67 -33.01 7.18 -12.50
N SER A 68 -33.19 6.79 -11.23
CA SER A 68 -34.51 6.86 -10.56
C SER A 68 -34.98 8.30 -10.34
N LEU A 69 -34.06 9.23 -10.08
CA LEU A 69 -34.38 10.67 -9.98
C LEU A 69 -34.72 11.26 -11.36
N GLY A 70 -33.95 10.87 -12.41
CA GLY A 70 -34.24 11.28 -13.79
C GLY A 70 -35.63 10.83 -14.29
N ALA A 71 -36.03 9.62 -13.93
CA ALA A 71 -37.35 9.10 -14.26
C ALA A 71 -38.47 9.91 -13.61
N LEU A 72 -38.28 10.40 -12.38
CA LEU A 72 -39.26 11.26 -11.67
C LEU A 72 -39.41 12.65 -12.30
N SER A 73 -38.30 13.22 -12.79
CA SER A 73 -38.33 14.56 -13.39
C SER A 73 -39.14 14.62 -14.71
N ASN A 74 -39.31 13.49 -15.36
CA ASN A 74 -40.05 13.36 -16.62
C ASN A 74 -41.57 13.03 -16.42
N THR A 75 -42.01 12.85 -15.17
CA THR A 75 -43.38 12.49 -14.87
C THR A 75 -44.12 13.71 -14.32
N SER A 76 -45.13 14.21 -15.05
CA SER A 76 -45.91 15.41 -14.72
C SER A 76 -46.77 15.30 -13.44
N SER A 77 -46.83 14.13 -12.81
CA SER A 77 -47.56 13.88 -11.57
C SER A 77 -46.65 13.17 -10.58
N ILE A 78 -46.22 13.89 -9.52
CA ILE A 78 -45.44 13.32 -8.41
C ILE A 78 -46.38 12.45 -7.58
N VAL A 79 -46.37 11.14 -7.82
CA VAL A 79 -46.99 10.16 -6.93
C VAL A 79 -46.10 10.00 -5.71
N VAL A 80 -46.60 10.26 -4.51
CA VAL A 80 -45.84 10.21 -3.25
C VAL A 80 -45.11 8.87 -3.07
N GLY A 81 -45.65 7.77 -3.59
CA GLY A 81 -45.01 6.46 -3.61
C GLY A 81 -43.77 6.36 -4.52
N ALA A 82 -43.67 7.17 -5.58
CA ALA A 82 -42.53 7.16 -6.50
C ALA A 82 -41.25 7.78 -5.90
N VAL A 83 -41.37 8.68 -4.93
CA VAL A 83 -40.24 9.29 -4.20
C VAL A 83 -39.57 8.26 -3.27
N GLY A 84 -40.29 7.25 -2.82
CA GLY A 84 -39.74 6.21 -1.92
C GLY A 84 -38.63 5.38 -2.55
N VAL A 85 -38.66 5.16 -3.87
CA VAL A 85 -37.64 4.34 -4.57
C VAL A 85 -36.26 5.01 -4.59
N PRO A 86 -36.09 6.29 -5.02
CA PRO A 86 -34.82 6.98 -4.94
C PRO A 86 -34.27 7.08 -3.50
N VAL A 87 -35.11 7.39 -2.53
CA VAL A 87 -34.74 7.48 -1.12
C VAL A 87 -34.21 6.12 -0.62
N GLY A 88 -34.88 5.01 -0.93
CA GLY A 88 -34.46 3.67 -0.59
C GLY A 88 -33.07 3.33 -1.17
N ILE A 89 -32.83 3.67 -2.45
CA ILE A 89 -31.53 3.43 -3.11
C ILE A 89 -30.43 4.28 -2.49
N ILE A 90 -30.69 5.54 -2.15
CA ILE A 90 -29.72 6.43 -1.49
C ILE A 90 -29.39 5.91 -0.09
N VAL A 91 -30.37 5.43 0.67
CA VAL A 91 -30.12 4.78 1.98
C VAL A 91 -29.28 3.53 1.81
N MET A 92 -29.60 2.67 0.83
CA MET A 92 -28.78 1.48 0.52
C MET A 92 -27.34 1.84 0.11
N TYR A 93 -27.16 2.90 -0.67
CA TYR A 93 -25.83 3.44 -0.99
C TYR A 93 -25.06 3.82 0.29
N GLY A 94 -25.70 4.55 1.21
CA GLY A 94 -25.10 4.94 2.49
C GLY A 94 -24.70 3.71 3.32
N ILE A 95 -25.61 2.73 3.44
CA ILE A 95 -25.35 1.47 4.15
C ILE A 95 -24.19 0.70 3.50
N ALA A 96 -24.18 0.55 2.17
CA ALA A 96 -23.12 -0.15 1.46
C ALA A 96 -21.76 0.54 1.66
N ARG A 97 -21.73 1.86 1.65
CA ARG A 97 -20.51 2.67 1.90
C ARG A 97 -19.99 2.48 3.33
N ILE A 98 -20.86 2.55 4.34
CA ILE A 98 -20.51 2.31 5.74
C ILE A 98 -20.05 0.86 5.92
N ALA A 99 -20.82 -0.10 5.39
CA ALA A 99 -20.50 -1.53 5.49
C ALA A 99 -19.13 -1.86 4.87
N SER A 100 -18.81 -1.31 3.70
CA SER A 100 -17.52 -1.53 3.05
C SER A 100 -16.34 -1.08 3.93
N GLN A 101 -16.46 0.09 4.55
CA GLN A 101 -15.45 0.63 5.45
C GLN A 101 -15.38 -0.16 6.76
N ALA A 102 -16.53 -0.43 7.38
CA ALA A 102 -16.60 -1.16 8.65
C ALA A 102 -16.05 -2.59 8.52
N LEU A 103 -16.41 -3.31 7.46
CA LEU A 103 -15.90 -4.66 7.19
C LEU A 103 -14.39 -4.67 7.00
N GLY A 104 -13.81 -3.63 6.37
CA GLY A 104 -12.37 -3.44 6.29
C GLY A 104 -11.71 -3.31 7.66
N GLN A 105 -12.24 -2.46 8.53
CA GLN A 105 -11.70 -2.26 9.89
C GLN A 105 -11.90 -3.51 10.78
N LEU A 106 -13.03 -4.20 10.67
CA LEU A 106 -13.26 -5.46 11.40
C LEU A 106 -12.29 -6.55 10.97
N ARG A 107 -12.01 -6.66 9.68
CA ARG A 107 -10.96 -7.54 9.15
C ARG A 107 -9.62 -7.28 9.82
N ASP A 108 -9.18 -6.00 9.86
CA ASP A 108 -7.89 -5.63 10.43
C ASP A 108 -7.83 -5.97 11.92
N ALA A 109 -8.88 -5.68 12.67
CA ALA A 109 -8.97 -6.00 14.10
C ALA A 109 -8.90 -7.50 14.37
N ILE A 110 -9.60 -8.32 13.57
CA ILE A 110 -9.61 -9.79 13.75
C ILE A 110 -8.24 -10.39 13.39
N PHE A 111 -7.63 -9.91 12.31
CA PHE A 111 -6.34 -10.44 11.85
C PHE A 111 -5.16 -9.94 12.69
N ALA A 112 -5.25 -8.81 13.34
CA ALA A 112 -4.18 -8.27 14.19
C ALA A 112 -3.64 -9.32 15.18
N ARG A 113 -4.53 -10.14 15.77
CA ARG A 113 -4.13 -11.22 16.68
C ARG A 113 -3.35 -12.34 15.98
N VAL A 114 -3.65 -12.62 14.71
CA VAL A 114 -2.94 -13.61 13.89
C VAL A 114 -1.55 -13.10 13.56
N SER A 115 -1.44 -11.84 13.08
CA SER A 115 -0.17 -11.18 12.76
C SER A 115 0.74 -11.14 13.99
N GLN A 116 0.24 -10.62 15.12
CA GLN A 116 1.03 -10.52 16.34
C GLN A 116 1.46 -11.89 16.90
N ASN A 117 0.63 -12.93 16.74
CA ASN A 117 1.04 -14.29 17.11
C ASN A 117 2.15 -14.82 16.20
N ALA A 118 2.10 -14.56 14.88
CA ALA A 118 3.14 -14.94 13.94
C ALA A 118 4.45 -14.25 14.27
N ILE A 119 4.44 -12.92 14.48
CA ILE A 119 5.60 -12.12 14.89
C ILE A 119 6.22 -12.66 16.16
N ARG A 120 5.41 -12.89 17.22
CA ARG A 120 5.88 -13.42 18.48
C ARG A 120 6.52 -14.79 18.32
N THR A 121 5.92 -15.67 17.50
CA THR A 121 6.42 -17.04 17.29
C THR A 121 7.75 -17.03 16.57
N VAL A 122 7.89 -16.20 15.52
CA VAL A 122 9.15 -16.09 14.78
C VAL A 122 10.23 -15.42 15.64
N ALA A 123 9.90 -14.35 16.38
CA ALA A 123 10.83 -13.68 17.28
C ALA A 123 11.37 -14.67 18.35
N LEU A 124 10.49 -15.43 18.99
CA LEU A 124 10.89 -16.44 19.99
C LEU A 124 11.77 -17.53 19.36
N ARG A 125 11.43 -18.01 18.17
CA ARG A 125 12.21 -19.03 17.45
C ARG A 125 13.61 -18.50 17.11
N THR A 126 13.70 -17.28 16.60
CA THR A 126 14.96 -16.61 16.30
C THR A 126 15.80 -16.41 17.57
N PHE A 127 15.19 -15.93 18.64
CA PHE A 127 15.85 -15.75 19.93
C PHE A 127 16.43 -17.06 20.47
N ARG A 128 15.63 -18.14 20.48
CA ARG A 128 16.11 -19.48 20.90
C ARG A 128 17.24 -19.99 20.02
N HIS A 129 17.16 -19.79 18.70
CA HIS A 129 18.19 -20.20 17.78
C HIS A 129 19.50 -19.46 18.06
N LEU A 130 19.45 -18.12 18.25
CA LEU A 130 20.63 -17.33 18.59
C LEU A 130 21.28 -17.81 19.90
N HIS A 131 20.50 -18.12 20.92
CA HIS A 131 21.03 -18.64 22.19
C HIS A 131 21.60 -20.06 22.09
N ALA A 132 21.17 -20.84 21.12
CA ALA A 132 21.71 -22.18 20.85
C ALA A 132 23.00 -22.16 20.02
N LEU A 133 23.44 -20.99 19.51
CA LEU A 133 24.70 -20.86 18.78
C LEU A 133 25.90 -20.92 19.74
N SER A 134 27.07 -21.30 19.20
CA SER A 134 28.28 -21.46 19.99
C SER A 134 28.79 -20.17 20.65
N LEU A 135 29.51 -20.30 21.76
CA LEU A 135 30.13 -19.18 22.45
C LEU A 135 31.06 -18.37 21.51
N ARG A 136 31.76 -19.05 20.62
CA ARG A 136 32.63 -18.40 19.61
C ARG A 136 31.82 -17.43 18.74
N PHE A 137 30.65 -17.80 18.30
CA PHE A 137 29.75 -16.92 17.52
C PHE A 137 29.42 -15.64 18.29
N HIS A 138 29.15 -15.75 19.60
CA HIS A 138 28.80 -14.61 20.45
C HIS A 138 29.98 -13.70 20.73
N LEU A 139 31.21 -14.28 20.89
CA LEU A 139 32.42 -13.51 21.11
C LEU A 139 32.91 -12.77 19.85
N GLU A 140 32.70 -13.35 18.66
CA GLU A 140 33.08 -12.75 17.39
C GLU A 140 32.13 -11.64 16.93
N ARG A 141 30.93 -11.53 17.51
CA ARG A 141 29.90 -10.57 17.11
C ARG A 141 29.45 -9.66 18.25
N GLN A 142 29.34 -8.37 17.94
CA GLN A 142 28.80 -7.39 18.88
C GLN A 142 27.32 -7.68 19.16
N THR A 143 26.95 -7.84 20.43
CA THR A 143 25.59 -8.16 20.91
C THR A 143 24.53 -7.15 20.42
N GLY A 144 24.89 -5.87 20.29
CA GLY A 144 23.98 -4.83 19.75
C GLY A 144 23.60 -5.04 18.29
N GLY A 145 24.42 -5.72 17.48
CA GLY A 145 24.07 -6.10 16.11
C GLY A 145 22.99 -7.17 16.04
N LEU A 146 23.02 -8.16 16.92
CA LEU A 146 22.05 -9.25 16.98
C LEU A 146 20.65 -8.76 17.39
N SER A 147 20.58 -7.85 18.38
CA SER A 147 19.32 -7.24 18.80
C SER A 147 18.63 -6.49 17.66
N ARG A 148 19.40 -5.71 16.89
CA ARG A 148 18.88 -5.01 15.69
C ARG A 148 18.36 -5.96 14.61
N VAL A 149 18.98 -7.14 14.44
CA VAL A 149 18.52 -8.15 13.47
C VAL A 149 17.16 -8.69 13.87
N ILE A 150 16.93 -9.00 15.16
CA ILE A 150 15.61 -9.46 15.65
C ILE A 150 14.56 -8.36 15.44
N GLU A 151 14.86 -7.12 15.83
CA GLU A 151 13.95 -5.99 15.69
C GLU A 151 13.57 -5.71 14.23
N ARG A 152 14.56 -5.64 13.34
CA ARG A 152 14.30 -5.43 11.90
C ARG A 152 13.56 -6.60 11.28
N GLY A 153 13.90 -7.84 11.66
CA GLY A 153 13.23 -9.03 11.17
C GLY A 153 11.75 -9.08 11.57
N THR A 154 11.43 -8.77 12.81
CA THR A 154 10.03 -8.74 13.29
C THR A 154 9.21 -7.64 12.63
N LYS A 155 9.76 -6.43 12.47
CA LYS A 155 9.12 -5.33 11.73
C LYS A 155 8.91 -5.67 10.25
N ALA A 156 9.87 -6.34 9.61
CA ALA A 156 9.74 -6.76 8.23
C ALA A 156 8.63 -7.81 8.05
N ILE A 157 8.48 -8.74 8.99
CA ILE A 157 7.40 -9.74 8.97
C ILE A 157 6.02 -9.06 9.08
N ASP A 158 5.86 -8.13 10.03
CA ASP A 158 4.61 -7.37 10.18
C ASP A 158 4.27 -6.61 8.90
N PHE A 159 5.24 -5.90 8.33
CA PHE A 159 5.06 -5.19 7.08
C PHE A 159 4.65 -6.14 5.93
N ILE A 160 5.36 -7.26 5.74
CA ILE A 160 5.07 -8.20 4.65
C ILE A 160 3.66 -8.79 4.81
N LEU A 161 3.30 -9.25 6.02
CA LEU A 161 2.00 -9.85 6.27
C LEU A 161 0.87 -8.83 6.10
N SER A 162 0.99 -7.68 6.74
CA SER A 162 -0.05 -6.64 6.70
C SER A 162 -0.16 -6.01 5.31
N PHE A 163 0.96 -5.66 4.68
CA PHE A 163 0.94 -5.01 3.37
C PHE A 163 0.48 -5.93 2.25
N SER A 164 1.00 -7.17 2.17
CA SER A 164 0.66 -8.08 1.08
C SER A 164 -0.77 -8.57 1.16
N LEU A 165 -1.22 -8.99 2.36
CA LEU A 165 -2.55 -9.57 2.54
C LEU A 165 -3.66 -8.51 2.53
N PHE A 166 -3.40 -7.29 3.04
CA PHE A 166 -4.45 -6.29 3.24
C PHE A 166 -4.41 -5.12 2.27
N ASN A 167 -3.34 -4.96 1.51
CA ASN A 167 -3.27 -3.96 0.44
C ASN A 167 -3.21 -4.63 -0.93
N ILE A 168 -2.25 -5.54 -1.20
CA ILE A 168 -2.08 -6.08 -2.55
C ILE A 168 -3.25 -6.97 -2.93
N VAL A 169 -3.59 -7.97 -2.12
CA VAL A 169 -4.66 -8.95 -2.46
C VAL A 169 -6.02 -8.27 -2.62
N PRO A 170 -6.49 -7.40 -1.69
CA PRO A 170 -7.76 -6.69 -1.87
C PRO A 170 -7.78 -5.76 -3.08
N THR A 171 -6.66 -5.11 -3.40
CA THR A 171 -6.57 -4.23 -4.58
C THR A 171 -6.67 -5.02 -5.88
N LEU A 172 -5.99 -6.16 -5.98
CA LEU A 172 -6.10 -7.03 -7.15
C LEU A 172 -7.53 -7.59 -7.33
N LEU A 173 -8.18 -7.98 -6.22
CA LEU A 173 -9.58 -8.41 -6.23
C LEU A 173 -10.50 -7.27 -6.71
N GLU A 174 -10.28 -6.05 -6.23
CA GLU A 174 -11.07 -4.88 -6.62
C GLU A 174 -10.92 -4.56 -8.10
N ILE A 175 -9.69 -4.51 -8.63
CA ILE A 175 -9.43 -4.32 -10.06
C ILE A 175 -10.13 -5.40 -10.88
N GLY A 176 -10.01 -6.67 -10.46
CA GLY A 176 -10.67 -7.80 -11.14
C GLY A 176 -12.19 -7.70 -11.13
N LEU A 177 -12.79 -7.39 -9.98
CA LEU A 177 -14.24 -7.24 -9.84
C LEU A 177 -14.78 -6.05 -10.65
N VAL A 178 -14.13 -4.89 -10.57
CA VAL A 178 -14.54 -3.71 -11.36
C VAL A 178 -14.43 -4.00 -12.85
N THR A 179 -13.32 -4.60 -13.30
CA THR A 179 -13.14 -4.97 -14.70
C THR A 179 -14.22 -5.96 -15.16
N ALA A 180 -14.54 -6.98 -14.35
CA ALA A 180 -15.60 -7.94 -14.67
C ALA A 180 -16.99 -7.27 -14.78
N ILE A 181 -17.28 -6.31 -13.91
CA ILE A 181 -18.55 -5.56 -13.97
C ILE A 181 -18.59 -4.63 -15.17
N LEU A 182 -17.50 -3.93 -15.49
CA LEU A 182 -17.43 -3.09 -16.68
C LEU A 182 -17.64 -3.92 -17.96
N LEU A 183 -17.08 -5.13 -18.03
CA LEU A 183 -17.26 -6.06 -19.13
C LEU A 183 -18.71 -6.58 -19.23
N GLY A 184 -19.29 -7.01 -18.12
CA GLY A 184 -20.58 -7.70 -18.10
C GLY A 184 -21.78 -6.77 -18.16
N ARG A 185 -21.65 -5.52 -17.66
CA ARG A 185 -22.80 -4.59 -17.52
C ARG A 185 -22.78 -3.41 -18.48
N TYR A 186 -21.58 -2.90 -18.83
CA TYR A 186 -21.49 -1.68 -19.61
C TYR A 186 -20.99 -1.93 -21.03
N SER A 187 -19.68 -1.91 -21.26
CA SER A 187 -19.12 -2.11 -22.60
C SER A 187 -17.72 -2.68 -22.49
N TRP A 188 -17.41 -3.63 -23.41
CA TRP A 188 -16.07 -4.17 -23.53
C TRP A 188 -15.01 -3.09 -23.84
N THR A 189 -15.40 -2.02 -24.57
CA THR A 189 -14.50 -0.90 -24.89
C THR A 189 -14.11 -0.10 -23.65
N ILE A 190 -15.08 0.20 -22.75
CA ILE A 190 -14.80 0.88 -21.47
C ILE A 190 -13.94 -0.01 -20.59
N ALA A 191 -14.25 -1.29 -20.48
CA ALA A 191 -13.49 -2.23 -19.67
C ALA A 191 -12.04 -2.38 -20.17
N LEU A 192 -11.83 -2.56 -21.49
CA LEU A 192 -10.51 -2.69 -22.07
C LEU A 192 -9.69 -1.40 -21.90
N PHE A 193 -10.31 -0.23 -22.12
CA PHE A 193 -9.65 1.06 -21.95
C PHE A 193 -9.23 1.28 -20.49
N THR A 194 -10.12 1.00 -19.55
CA THR A 194 -9.84 1.09 -18.10
C THR A 194 -8.71 0.14 -17.70
N PHE A 195 -8.80 -1.13 -18.13
CA PHE A 195 -7.76 -2.11 -17.84
C PHE A 195 -6.39 -1.70 -18.41
N SER A 196 -6.38 -1.21 -19.65
CA SER A 196 -5.16 -0.71 -20.29
C SER A 196 -4.56 0.48 -19.53
N THR A 197 -5.41 1.41 -19.05
CA THR A 197 -4.96 2.53 -18.23
C THR A 197 -4.32 2.06 -16.92
N VAL A 198 -4.94 1.09 -16.23
CA VAL A 198 -4.39 0.50 -15.00
C VAL A 198 -3.06 -0.21 -15.30
N ALA A 199 -2.97 -0.96 -16.40
CA ALA A 199 -1.74 -1.64 -16.80
C ALA A 199 -0.60 -0.64 -17.09
N ILE A 200 -0.89 0.44 -17.82
CA ILE A 200 0.07 1.53 -18.09
C ILE A 200 0.49 2.21 -16.79
N TYR A 201 -0.44 2.48 -15.88
CA TYR A 201 -0.16 3.05 -14.58
C TYR A 201 0.80 2.18 -13.76
N ILE A 202 0.54 0.88 -13.71
CA ILE A 202 1.42 -0.07 -13.00
C ILE A 202 2.80 -0.12 -13.65
N ALA A 203 2.88 -0.22 -14.97
CA ALA A 203 4.14 -0.26 -15.71
C ALA A 203 4.96 1.03 -15.49
N TYR A 204 4.33 2.19 -15.58
CA TYR A 204 4.95 3.48 -15.30
C TYR A 204 5.46 3.55 -13.85
N THR A 205 4.61 3.20 -12.89
CA THR A 205 4.96 3.22 -11.46
C THR A 205 6.15 2.31 -11.16
N MET A 206 6.19 1.10 -11.70
CA MET A 206 7.32 0.16 -11.50
C MET A 206 8.61 0.72 -12.10
N THR A 207 8.57 1.18 -13.35
CA THR A 207 9.74 1.69 -14.06
C THR A 207 10.33 2.93 -13.36
N VAL A 208 9.48 3.90 -13.01
CA VAL A 208 9.94 5.12 -12.35
C VAL A 208 10.38 4.85 -10.91
N THR A 209 9.73 3.92 -10.21
CA THR A 209 10.15 3.53 -8.85
C THR A 209 11.52 2.87 -8.87
N GLU A 210 11.81 1.96 -9.82
CA GLU A 210 13.14 1.37 -9.98
C GLU A 210 14.20 2.45 -10.26
N TRP A 211 13.90 3.40 -11.16
CA TRP A 211 14.80 4.52 -11.44
C TRP A 211 15.05 5.41 -10.21
N ARG A 212 14.03 5.63 -9.36
CA ARG A 212 14.13 6.43 -8.13
C ARG A 212 14.95 5.78 -7.02
N LEU A 213 15.11 4.46 -7.01
CA LEU A 213 15.83 3.75 -5.95
C LEU A 213 17.26 4.27 -5.77
N LYS A 214 17.93 4.72 -6.85
CA LYS A 214 19.27 5.30 -6.77
C LYS A 214 19.32 6.56 -5.91
N TYR A 215 18.34 7.47 -6.08
CA TYR A 215 18.28 8.73 -5.32
C TYR A 215 17.94 8.48 -3.84
N ARG A 216 17.06 7.53 -3.58
CA ARG A 216 16.72 7.13 -2.21
C ARG A 216 17.92 6.49 -1.48
N ARG A 217 18.68 5.66 -2.18
CA ARG A 217 19.90 5.05 -1.61
C ARG A 217 20.95 6.11 -1.31
N GLU A 218 21.16 7.06 -2.19
CA GLU A 218 22.10 8.16 -2.00
C GLU A 218 21.71 9.04 -0.81
N MET A 219 20.43 9.41 -0.72
CA MET A 219 19.90 10.16 0.44
C MET A 219 20.15 9.39 1.75
N ASN A 220 19.82 8.10 1.81
CA ASN A 220 20.03 7.29 3.01
C ASN A 220 21.50 7.13 3.36
N ARG A 221 22.40 7.06 2.36
CA ARG A 221 23.83 7.00 2.57
C ARG A 221 24.35 8.31 3.17
N SER A 222 23.98 9.45 2.58
CA SER A 222 24.38 10.76 3.08
C SER A 222 23.84 11.04 4.49
N ASP A 223 22.61 10.61 4.79
CA ASP A 223 22.03 10.67 6.14
C ASP A 223 22.86 9.88 7.15
N ASN A 224 23.22 8.63 6.83
CA ASN A 224 24.05 7.81 7.69
C ASN A 224 25.44 8.42 7.89
N GLU A 225 26.06 8.99 6.87
CA GLU A 225 27.36 9.66 6.96
C GLU A 225 27.29 10.89 7.86
N ALA A 226 26.26 11.73 7.72
CA ALA A 226 26.05 12.89 8.57
C ALA A 226 25.82 12.47 10.04
N MET A 227 24.94 11.48 10.25
CA MET A 227 24.64 10.98 11.60
C MET A 227 25.88 10.34 12.26
N THR A 228 26.69 9.61 11.51
CA THR A 228 27.95 9.03 12.04
C THR A 228 28.89 10.14 12.51
N LYS A 229 29.08 11.20 11.72
CA LYS A 229 29.93 12.33 12.11
C LYS A 229 29.39 13.03 13.36
N ALA A 230 28.07 13.23 13.47
CA ALA A 230 27.45 13.82 14.66
C ALA A 230 27.68 12.97 15.91
N ILE A 231 27.47 11.65 15.80
CA ILE A 231 27.65 10.72 16.93
C ILE A 231 29.14 10.67 17.33
N ASP A 232 30.06 10.59 16.38
CA ASP A 232 31.50 10.55 16.64
C ASP A 232 31.97 11.82 17.37
N SER A 233 31.51 12.99 16.94
CA SER A 233 31.81 14.28 17.60
C SER A 233 31.25 14.34 19.01
N LEU A 234 30.00 13.90 19.22
CA LEU A 234 29.36 13.90 20.54
C LEU A 234 29.97 12.86 21.49
N LEU A 235 30.37 11.69 21.00
CA LEU A 235 31.04 10.70 21.84
C LEU A 235 32.44 11.15 22.27
N ASN A 236 33.10 11.99 21.47
CA ASN A 236 34.43 12.54 21.75
C ASN A 236 34.35 14.01 22.22
N PHE A 237 33.21 14.42 22.83
CA PHE A 237 32.97 15.81 23.21
C PHE A 237 34.07 16.41 24.12
N GLU A 238 34.65 15.60 25.01
CA GLU A 238 35.77 16.02 25.86
C GLU A 238 36.97 16.46 25.03
N THR A 239 37.36 15.67 24.04
CA THR A 239 38.46 15.99 23.13
C THR A 239 38.15 17.28 22.34
N VAL A 240 36.96 17.42 21.83
CA VAL A 240 36.52 18.63 21.11
C VAL A 240 36.65 19.86 22.02
N LYS A 241 36.20 19.74 23.27
CA LYS A 241 36.28 20.81 24.28
C LYS A 241 37.72 21.13 24.68
N TYR A 242 38.54 20.13 24.92
CA TYR A 242 39.96 20.32 25.30
C TYR A 242 40.77 21.09 24.26
N PHE A 243 40.45 20.83 22.95
CA PHE A 243 41.18 21.49 21.85
C PHE A 243 40.46 22.70 21.29
N GLY A 244 39.28 23.07 21.81
CA GLY A 244 38.51 24.23 21.35
C GLY A 244 38.03 24.12 19.88
N ASN A 245 37.78 22.90 19.41
CA ASN A 245 37.51 22.59 18.00
C ASN A 245 36.01 22.51 17.65
N GLU A 246 35.13 23.15 18.43
CA GLU A 246 33.67 23.11 18.21
C GLU A 246 33.27 23.68 16.84
N ALA A 247 33.91 24.78 16.42
CA ALA A 247 33.63 25.37 15.12
C ALA A 247 34.02 24.44 13.96
N TRP A 248 35.16 23.77 14.06
CA TRP A 248 35.58 22.80 13.04
C TRP A 248 34.66 21.58 12.94
N GLU A 249 34.23 21.03 14.09
CA GLU A 249 33.26 19.93 14.11
C GLU A 249 31.89 20.37 13.55
N ALA A 250 31.46 21.59 13.84
CA ALA A 250 30.24 22.15 13.28
C ALA A 250 30.32 22.29 11.74
N ASP A 251 31.47 22.77 11.21
CA ASP A 251 31.69 22.89 9.77
C ASP A 251 31.77 21.50 9.09
N ARG A 252 32.42 20.55 9.73
CA ARG A 252 32.49 19.16 9.28
C ARG A 252 31.11 18.52 9.21
N PHE A 253 30.27 18.71 10.21
CA PHE A 253 28.90 18.25 10.22
C PHE A 253 28.04 18.96 9.19
N ASN A 254 28.16 20.31 9.09
CA ASN A 254 27.43 21.12 8.10
C ASN A 254 27.75 20.69 6.66
N SER A 255 29.01 20.35 6.37
CA SER A 255 29.40 19.82 5.05
C SER A 255 28.73 18.48 4.74
N ALA A 256 28.58 17.60 5.73
CA ALA A 256 27.87 16.34 5.56
C ALA A 256 26.35 16.56 5.38
N MET A 257 25.78 17.51 6.13
CA MET A 257 24.36 17.90 6.00
C MET A 257 24.05 18.53 4.66
N ARG A 258 24.95 19.29 4.04
CA ARG A 258 24.78 19.78 2.65
C ARG A 258 24.68 18.65 1.65
N ASN A 259 25.54 17.63 1.76
CA ASN A 259 25.46 16.45 0.89
C ASN A 259 24.11 15.71 1.07
N TYR A 260 23.63 15.60 2.31
CA TYR A 260 22.30 15.05 2.61
C TYR A 260 21.19 15.91 2.01
N GLU A 261 21.25 17.24 2.18
CA GLU A 261 20.28 18.19 1.62
C GLU A 261 20.16 18.03 0.10
N GLU A 262 21.28 18.02 -0.64
CA GLU A 262 21.27 17.83 -2.09
C GLU A 262 20.66 16.49 -2.50
N ALA A 263 21.01 15.41 -1.78
CA ALA A 263 20.46 14.08 -2.05
C ALA A 263 18.97 14.00 -1.73
N ALA A 264 18.52 14.64 -0.64
CA ALA A 264 17.12 14.72 -0.24
C ALA A 264 16.28 15.50 -1.25
N VAL A 265 16.79 16.64 -1.75
CA VAL A 265 16.14 17.43 -2.83
C VAL A 265 15.98 16.57 -4.10
N LYS A 266 17.02 15.87 -4.54
CA LYS A 266 16.96 14.96 -5.70
C LYS A 266 15.96 13.83 -5.49
N ASN A 267 15.91 13.23 -4.28
CA ASN A 267 14.94 12.21 -3.95
C ASN A 267 13.50 12.74 -3.99
N THR A 268 13.25 13.93 -3.41
CA THR A 268 11.93 14.57 -3.42
C THR A 268 11.49 14.95 -4.83
N SER A 269 12.39 15.54 -5.63
CA SER A 269 12.11 15.89 -7.03
C SER A 269 11.78 14.65 -7.87
N SER A 270 12.49 13.53 -7.64
CA SER A 270 12.18 12.26 -8.30
C SER A 270 10.82 11.69 -7.89
N LEU A 271 10.37 11.93 -6.64
CA LEU A 271 9.03 11.58 -6.19
C LEU A 271 7.96 12.43 -6.89
N ALA A 272 8.23 13.73 -7.07
CA ALA A 272 7.32 14.60 -7.79
C ALA A 272 7.12 14.14 -9.24
N ILE A 273 8.18 13.70 -9.94
CA ILE A 273 8.07 13.11 -11.29
C ILE A 273 7.17 11.88 -11.29
N LEU A 274 7.32 10.99 -10.30
CA LEU A 274 6.45 9.81 -10.16
C LEU A 274 4.99 10.24 -10.01
N ASN A 275 4.70 11.12 -9.07
CA ASN A 275 3.34 11.53 -8.76
C ASN A 275 2.67 12.30 -9.92
N VAL A 276 3.40 13.20 -10.59
CA VAL A 276 2.89 13.93 -11.75
C VAL A 276 2.58 12.97 -12.89
N GLY A 277 3.49 12.06 -13.22
CA GLY A 277 3.25 11.08 -14.27
C GLY A 277 2.09 10.13 -13.96
N GLN A 278 1.93 9.70 -12.71
CA GLN A 278 0.76 8.95 -12.26
C GLN A 278 -0.54 9.77 -12.45
N ALA A 279 -0.55 11.04 -12.04
CA ALA A 279 -1.70 11.91 -12.23
C ALA A 279 -2.05 12.11 -13.71
N VAL A 280 -1.06 12.24 -14.58
CA VAL A 280 -1.28 12.34 -16.04
C VAL A 280 -1.91 11.07 -16.60
N VAL A 281 -1.37 9.89 -16.26
CA VAL A 281 -1.93 8.61 -16.73
C VAL A 281 -3.36 8.42 -16.24
N MET A 282 -3.62 8.70 -14.95
CA MET A 282 -4.97 8.61 -14.38
C MET A 282 -5.93 9.63 -15.01
N GLY A 283 -5.48 10.87 -15.19
CA GLY A 283 -6.29 11.93 -15.81
C GLY A 283 -6.70 11.58 -17.24
N ILE A 284 -5.73 11.13 -18.08
CA ILE A 284 -6.02 10.70 -19.44
C ILE A 284 -6.95 9.46 -19.43
N GLY A 285 -6.68 8.50 -18.56
CA GLY A 285 -7.49 7.30 -18.44
C GLY A 285 -8.93 7.58 -18.02
N ALA A 286 -9.12 8.38 -16.97
CA ALA A 286 -10.45 8.77 -16.51
C ALA A 286 -11.21 9.57 -17.57
N THR A 287 -10.56 10.56 -18.17
CA THR A 287 -11.18 11.40 -19.23
C THR A 287 -11.58 10.56 -20.44
N GLY A 288 -10.68 9.66 -20.90
CA GLY A 288 -11.00 8.79 -22.04
C GLY A 288 -12.15 7.83 -21.77
N ALA A 289 -12.17 7.19 -20.59
CA ALA A 289 -13.27 6.31 -20.19
C ALA A 289 -14.62 7.08 -20.11
N LEU A 290 -14.61 8.30 -19.57
CA LEU A 290 -15.79 9.15 -19.50
C LEU A 290 -16.25 9.64 -20.87
N LEU A 291 -15.34 9.94 -21.81
CA LEU A 291 -15.70 10.30 -23.19
C LEU A 291 -16.39 9.12 -23.91
N ILE A 292 -15.88 7.90 -23.73
CA ILE A 292 -16.49 6.69 -24.29
C ILE A 292 -17.87 6.47 -23.68
N ALA A 293 -18.01 6.62 -22.35
CA ALA A 293 -19.29 6.49 -21.67
C ALA A 293 -20.29 7.57 -22.10
N ALA A 294 -19.86 8.83 -22.24
CA ALA A 294 -20.69 9.93 -22.73
C ALA A 294 -21.22 9.68 -24.15
N GLN A 295 -20.36 9.20 -25.06
CA GLN A 295 -20.79 8.81 -26.42
C GLN A 295 -21.82 7.66 -26.38
N ALA A 296 -21.67 6.71 -25.45
CA ALA A 296 -22.62 5.61 -25.29
C ALA A 296 -23.98 6.10 -24.77
N VAL A 297 -24.00 7.11 -23.89
CA VAL A 297 -25.25 7.76 -23.43
C VAL A 297 -25.92 8.51 -24.58
N VAL A 298 -25.18 9.31 -25.36
CA VAL A 298 -25.73 10.03 -26.53
C VAL A 298 -26.30 9.07 -27.56
N ARG A 299 -25.71 7.90 -27.74
CA ARG A 299 -26.23 6.83 -28.63
C ARG A 299 -27.41 6.06 -28.03
N GLY A 300 -27.81 6.33 -26.80
CA GLY A 300 -28.90 5.64 -26.10
C GLY A 300 -28.58 4.21 -25.65
N SER A 301 -27.29 3.80 -25.69
CA SER A 301 -26.86 2.48 -25.22
C SER A 301 -26.52 2.41 -23.74
N MET A 302 -26.42 3.56 -23.06
CA MET A 302 -26.20 3.70 -21.63
C MET A 302 -27.09 4.78 -21.04
N SER A 303 -27.45 4.65 -19.75
CA SER A 303 -28.21 5.67 -19.02
C SER A 303 -27.30 6.78 -18.45
N ALA A 304 -27.88 7.90 -18.02
CA ALA A 304 -27.16 8.93 -17.28
C ALA A 304 -26.59 8.39 -15.96
N GLY A 305 -27.32 7.51 -15.29
CA GLY A 305 -26.85 6.84 -14.08
C GLY A 305 -25.69 5.89 -14.34
N ASP A 306 -25.68 5.20 -15.49
CA ASP A 306 -24.53 4.36 -15.89
C ASP A 306 -23.26 5.20 -16.11
N PHE A 307 -23.37 6.40 -16.69
CA PHE A 307 -22.26 7.34 -16.81
C PHE A 307 -21.70 7.74 -15.44
N VAL A 308 -22.60 8.06 -14.48
CA VAL A 308 -22.19 8.39 -13.10
C VAL A 308 -21.53 7.20 -12.41
N ALA A 309 -22.07 5.99 -12.62
CA ALA A 309 -21.46 4.77 -12.07
C ALA A 309 -20.05 4.51 -12.64
N VAL A 310 -19.84 4.69 -13.94
CA VAL A 310 -18.51 4.59 -14.58
C VAL A 310 -17.56 5.64 -14.00
N SER A 311 -18.01 6.90 -13.84
CA SER A 311 -17.22 7.96 -13.19
C SER A 311 -16.79 7.58 -11.77
N ALA A 312 -17.72 7.03 -10.98
CA ALA A 312 -17.44 6.58 -9.63
C ALA A 312 -16.45 5.39 -9.60
N PHE A 313 -16.55 4.43 -10.54
CA PHE A 313 -15.58 3.35 -10.69
C PHE A 313 -14.18 3.88 -11.03
N MET A 314 -14.08 4.88 -11.94
CA MET A 314 -12.78 5.49 -12.25
C MET A 314 -12.15 6.13 -11.01
N THR A 315 -12.93 6.91 -10.26
CA THR A 315 -12.47 7.54 -9.02
C THR A 315 -12.05 6.52 -7.96
N GLN A 316 -12.73 5.37 -7.91
CA GLN A 316 -12.43 4.30 -6.97
C GLN A 316 -11.16 3.54 -7.33
N LEU A 317 -10.91 3.27 -8.60
CA LEU A 317 -9.73 2.53 -9.07
C LEU A 317 -8.44 3.35 -8.98
N PHE A 318 -8.52 4.64 -9.16
CA PHE A 318 -7.37 5.55 -9.18
C PHE A 318 -7.18 6.28 -7.86
#